data_1d6f690083dbfb9df1ea81ce8382220f
#
_entry.id   1d6f690083dbfb9df1ea81ce8382220f
#
_cell.length_a   1.000
_cell.length_b   1.000
_cell.length_c   1.000
_cell.angle_alpha   90.00
_cell.angle_beta   90.00
_cell.angle_gamma   90.00
#
_symmetry.space_group_name_H-M   'P 1'
#
loop_
_entity.id
_entity.type
_entity.pdbx_description
1 polymer ?
#
loop_
_entity_poly.entity_id
_entity_poly.type
_entity_poly.pdbx_seq_one_letter_code
_entity_poly.pdbx_strand_id
1 'polypeptide(L)'
;MARLLYPLQDISSTKHDILKNLGVRKSLLMKVKVESEKVGLKLNIQKTKIMASSPITSWEIIDGETVETVSDFLFLGSKITADGDCSHEIKRHLLLGRKVMTNLDSILKSRDITLPTKVCLVKARVFPVVMYGCESWTVKKAERRRIDAFELWC
;
A
#
# COMPACT_ATOMS: atom_id res chain seq x y z
N MET A 1 -14.87 4.42 -4.43
CA MET A 1 -13.65 3.61 -4.59
C MET A 1 -13.70 2.46 -3.61
N ALA A 2 -13.93 1.25 -4.10
CA ALA A 2 -14.06 0.08 -3.24
C ALA A 2 -12.68 -0.43 -2.82
N ARG A 3 -12.44 -0.43 -1.53
CA ARG A 3 -11.25 -0.98 -0.87
C ARG A 3 -11.45 -2.49 -0.72
N LEU A 4 -10.90 -3.28 -1.63
CA LEU A 4 -10.87 -4.75 -1.52
C LEU A 4 -9.44 -5.23 -1.43
N LEU A 5 -8.78 -4.89 -0.31
CA LEU A 5 -7.48 -5.44 0.06
C LEU A 5 -7.65 -6.29 1.32
N TYR A 6 -7.82 -7.61 1.13
CA TYR A 6 -7.66 -8.57 2.20
C TYR A 6 -6.37 -9.35 1.97
N PRO A 7 -5.38 -9.24 2.86
CA PRO A 7 -4.23 -10.14 2.84
C PRO A 7 -4.70 -11.55 3.20
N LEU A 8 -4.37 -12.53 2.36
CA LEU A 8 -4.51 -13.95 2.67
C LEU A 8 -3.37 -14.36 3.60
N GLN A 9 -3.60 -14.32 4.90
CA GLN A 9 -2.82 -15.12 5.85
C GLN A 9 -3.59 -16.38 6.17
N ASP A 10 -3.26 -17.47 5.44
CA ASP A 10 -3.29 -18.83 5.99
C ASP A 10 -2.57 -19.79 5.04
N ILE A 11 -1.39 -20.24 5.47
CA ILE A 11 -0.47 -21.09 4.68
C ILE A 11 -0.83 -22.57 4.78
N SER A 12 -1.98 -22.95 5.35
CA SER A 12 -2.37 -24.36 5.50
C SER A 12 -3.68 -24.73 4.80
N SER A 13 -4.10 -23.95 3.82
CA SER A 13 -5.35 -24.19 3.11
C SER A 13 -5.18 -25.27 2.04
N THR A 14 -5.98 -26.34 2.12
CA THR A 14 -6.05 -27.36 1.07
C THR A 14 -6.58 -26.77 -0.23
N LYS A 15 -6.27 -27.39 -1.38
CA LYS A 15 -6.74 -26.94 -2.72
C LYS A 15 -8.27 -26.69 -2.75
N HIS A 16 -9.03 -27.42 -1.93
CA HIS A 16 -10.47 -27.25 -1.79
C HIS A 16 -10.87 -25.94 -1.09
N ASP A 17 -10.14 -25.54 -0.06
CA ASP A 17 -10.39 -24.28 0.66
C ASP A 17 -10.01 -23.06 -0.17
N ILE A 18 -8.98 -23.19 -1.00
CA ILE A 18 -8.60 -22.17 -1.99
C ILE A 18 -9.75 -21.95 -2.97
N LEU A 19 -10.33 -23.01 -3.53
CA LEU A 19 -11.45 -22.90 -4.48
C LEU A 19 -12.71 -22.31 -3.83
N LYS A 20 -13.04 -22.67 -2.59
CA LYS A 20 -14.15 -22.04 -1.85
C LYS A 20 -13.93 -20.53 -1.64
N ASN A 21 -12.75 -20.14 -1.21
CA ASN A 21 -12.39 -18.73 -1.03
C ASN A 21 -12.45 -17.95 -2.36
N LEU A 22 -12.09 -18.58 -3.47
CA LEU A 22 -12.18 -18.00 -4.80
C LEU A 22 -13.65 -17.73 -5.20
N GLY A 23 -14.54 -18.67 -4.95
CA GLY A 23 -15.99 -18.51 -5.23
C GLY A 23 -16.62 -17.38 -4.43
N VAL A 24 -16.30 -17.26 -3.14
CA VAL A 24 -16.77 -16.19 -2.27
C VAL A 24 -16.31 -14.81 -2.77
N ARG A 25 -15.07 -14.70 -3.24
CA ARG A 25 -14.52 -13.42 -3.74
C ARG A 25 -15.12 -13.01 -5.08
N LYS A 26 -15.38 -13.97 -5.98
CA LYS A 26 -16.10 -13.71 -7.22
C LYS A 26 -17.51 -13.20 -6.94
N SER A 27 -18.22 -13.83 -6.02
CA SER A 27 -19.54 -13.40 -5.56
C SER A 27 -19.53 -11.98 -4.97
N LEU A 28 -18.50 -11.65 -4.17
CA LEU A 28 -18.36 -10.31 -3.59
C LEU A 28 -18.09 -9.24 -4.65
N LEU A 29 -17.20 -9.52 -5.61
CA LEU A 29 -16.91 -8.61 -6.72
C LEU A 29 -18.15 -8.34 -7.57
N MET A 30 -18.98 -9.38 -7.82
CA MET A 30 -20.24 -9.23 -8.53
C MET A 30 -21.24 -8.36 -7.75
N LYS A 31 -21.34 -8.54 -6.44
CA LYS A 31 -22.17 -7.67 -5.60
C LYS A 31 -21.71 -6.22 -5.68
N VAL A 32 -20.40 -5.97 -5.59
CA VAL A 32 -19.84 -4.61 -5.73
C VAL A 32 -20.19 -4.03 -7.11
N LYS A 33 -20.07 -4.81 -8.20
CA LYS A 33 -20.46 -4.37 -9.55
C LYS A 33 -21.94 -3.94 -9.58
N VAL A 34 -22.86 -4.81 -9.15
CA VAL A 34 -24.29 -4.54 -9.15
C VAL A 34 -24.65 -3.33 -8.29
N GLU A 35 -24.10 -3.24 -7.07
CA GLU A 35 -24.41 -2.11 -6.18
C GLU A 35 -23.83 -0.79 -6.68
N SER A 36 -22.66 -0.80 -7.29
CA SER A 36 -22.06 0.40 -7.89
C SER A 36 -22.83 0.89 -9.10
N GLU A 37 -23.37 -0.02 -9.93
CA GLU A 37 -24.18 0.33 -11.09
C GLU A 37 -25.51 1.01 -10.70
N LYS A 38 -26.11 0.63 -9.56
CA LYS A 38 -27.33 1.28 -9.03
C LYS A 38 -27.13 2.78 -8.73
N VAL A 39 -25.92 3.18 -8.38
CA VAL A 39 -25.56 4.59 -8.10
C VAL A 39 -24.85 5.25 -9.28
N GLY A 40 -24.93 4.66 -10.48
CA GLY A 40 -24.35 5.21 -11.71
C GLY A 40 -22.83 5.05 -11.85
N LEU A 41 -22.19 4.26 -11.00
CA LEU A 41 -20.75 3.99 -11.06
C LEU A 41 -20.51 2.67 -11.79
N LYS A 42 -19.65 2.69 -12.80
CA LYS A 42 -19.21 1.48 -13.52
C LYS A 42 -17.86 0.99 -13.02
N LEU A 43 -17.73 -0.31 -12.80
CA LEU A 43 -16.48 -0.95 -12.46
C LEU A 43 -15.52 -0.88 -13.68
N ASN A 44 -14.35 -0.31 -13.49
CA ASN A 44 -13.33 -0.29 -14.54
C ASN A 44 -12.46 -1.54 -14.43
N ILE A 45 -12.67 -2.51 -15.30
CA ILE A 45 -12.00 -3.81 -15.29
C ILE A 45 -10.51 -3.70 -15.56
N GLN A 46 -10.09 -2.81 -16.46
CA GLN A 46 -8.67 -2.59 -16.76
C GLN A 46 -7.89 -2.07 -15.54
N LYS A 47 -8.55 -1.29 -14.67
CA LYS A 47 -7.96 -0.77 -13.43
C LYS A 47 -8.19 -1.69 -12.23
N THR A 48 -9.01 -2.72 -12.38
CA THR A 48 -9.23 -3.73 -11.35
C THR A 48 -8.15 -4.79 -11.47
N LYS A 49 -7.43 -5.05 -10.39
CA LYS A 49 -6.36 -6.06 -10.35
C LYS A 49 -6.64 -7.04 -9.22
N ILE A 50 -6.25 -8.27 -9.42
CA ILE A 50 -6.32 -9.32 -8.40
C ILE A 50 -4.91 -9.59 -7.92
N MET A 51 -4.74 -9.58 -6.61
CA MET A 51 -3.48 -9.93 -5.96
C MET A 51 -3.67 -11.25 -5.23
N ALA A 52 -2.87 -12.26 -5.58
CA ALA A 52 -2.91 -13.58 -4.99
C ALA A 52 -1.50 -14.03 -4.62
N SER A 53 -1.37 -14.64 -3.44
CA SER A 53 -0.11 -15.22 -2.95
C SER A 53 0.19 -16.61 -3.55
N SER A 54 -0.73 -17.17 -4.35
CA SER A 54 -0.57 -18.44 -5.07
C SER A 54 -0.57 -18.21 -6.59
N PRO A 55 0.01 -19.12 -7.41
CA PRO A 55 0.12 -18.95 -8.85
C PRO A 55 -1.25 -19.14 -9.54
N ILE A 56 -2.07 -18.09 -9.51
CA ILE A 56 -3.31 -17.98 -10.27
C ILE A 56 -3.00 -17.06 -11.44
N THR A 57 -3.05 -17.58 -12.65
CA THR A 57 -2.61 -16.86 -13.83
C THR A 57 -3.65 -15.91 -14.43
N SER A 58 -4.95 -16.17 -14.26
CA SER A 58 -6.01 -15.29 -14.72
C SER A 58 -7.35 -15.61 -14.05
N TRP A 59 -8.21 -14.61 -13.94
CA TRP A 59 -9.58 -14.77 -13.46
C TRP A 59 -10.55 -14.27 -14.50
N GLU A 60 -11.42 -15.19 -14.92
CA GLU A 60 -12.55 -14.88 -15.76
C GLU A 60 -13.72 -14.34 -14.91
N ILE A 61 -14.17 -13.12 -15.20
CA ILE A 61 -15.39 -12.54 -14.65
C ILE A 61 -16.58 -12.94 -15.51
N ILE A 62 -17.78 -12.94 -14.93
CA ILE A 62 -19.03 -13.51 -15.47
C ILE A 62 -19.41 -13.03 -16.88
N ASP A 63 -18.86 -11.94 -17.37
CA ASP A 63 -19.19 -11.37 -18.69
C ASP A 63 -18.11 -11.68 -19.75
N GLY A 64 -17.25 -12.70 -19.53
CA GLY A 64 -16.16 -13.05 -20.46
C GLY A 64 -14.96 -12.10 -20.39
N GLU A 65 -14.96 -11.12 -19.50
CA GLU A 65 -13.82 -10.26 -19.28
C GLU A 65 -12.85 -10.89 -18.27
N THR A 66 -11.56 -10.82 -18.54
CA THR A 66 -10.51 -11.34 -17.67
C THR A 66 -9.90 -10.23 -16.84
N VAL A 67 -9.73 -10.49 -15.53
CA VAL A 67 -9.00 -9.58 -14.65
C VAL A 67 -7.57 -10.08 -14.48
N GLU A 68 -6.63 -9.17 -14.65
CA GLU A 68 -5.21 -9.46 -14.54
C GLU A 68 -4.80 -9.74 -13.09
N THR A 69 -4.01 -10.79 -12.90
CA THR A 69 -3.38 -11.09 -11.61
C THR A 69 -2.00 -10.44 -11.56
N VAL A 70 -1.74 -9.73 -10.48
CA VAL A 70 -0.48 -9.00 -10.28
C VAL A 70 0.19 -9.40 -8.97
N SER A 71 1.52 -9.39 -8.95
CA SER A 71 2.33 -9.62 -7.75
C SER A 71 2.44 -8.39 -6.87
N ASP A 72 2.31 -7.21 -7.47
CA ASP A 72 2.33 -5.93 -6.77
C ASP A 72 1.36 -4.93 -7.42
N PHE A 73 0.92 -3.96 -6.65
CA PHE A 73 -0.01 -2.94 -7.09
C PHE A 73 0.28 -1.60 -6.43
N LEU A 74 0.29 -0.54 -7.22
CA LEU A 74 0.43 0.81 -6.70
C LEU A 74 -0.97 1.39 -6.38
N PHE A 75 -1.28 1.52 -5.09
CA PHE A 75 -2.55 2.05 -4.61
C PHE A 75 -2.35 3.36 -3.87
N LEU A 76 -2.94 4.44 -4.42
CA LEU A 76 -2.84 5.80 -3.86
C LEU A 76 -1.38 6.22 -3.54
N GLY A 77 -0.44 5.85 -4.41
CA GLY A 77 0.97 6.18 -4.23
C GLY A 77 1.76 5.25 -3.28
N SER A 78 1.12 4.24 -2.69
CA SER A 78 1.77 3.21 -1.88
C SER A 78 1.83 1.89 -2.64
N LYS A 79 3.00 1.24 -2.65
CA LYS A 79 3.20 -0.05 -3.29
C LYS A 79 2.81 -1.17 -2.31
N ILE A 80 1.87 -2.00 -2.74
CA ILE A 80 1.40 -3.17 -1.99
C ILE A 80 1.84 -4.42 -2.76
N THR A 81 2.38 -5.40 -2.06
CA THR A 81 2.87 -6.67 -2.63
C THR A 81 2.03 -7.85 -2.14
N ALA A 82 1.92 -8.90 -2.96
CA ALA A 82 1.13 -10.08 -2.65
C ALA A 82 1.67 -10.89 -1.46
N ASP A 83 2.98 -10.82 -1.21
CA ASP A 83 3.67 -11.44 -0.07
C ASP A 83 3.62 -10.59 1.21
N GLY A 84 3.05 -9.38 1.14
CA GLY A 84 2.98 -8.44 2.26
C GLY A 84 4.33 -7.84 2.66
N ASP A 85 5.39 -7.99 1.84
CA ASP A 85 6.70 -7.38 2.13
C ASP A 85 6.70 -5.89 1.79
N CYS A 86 6.76 -5.06 2.81
CA CYS A 86 6.79 -3.60 2.68
C CYS A 86 8.21 -3.01 2.73
N SER A 87 9.26 -3.84 2.76
CA SER A 87 10.66 -3.37 2.91
C SER A 87 11.07 -2.39 1.82
N HIS A 88 10.67 -2.63 0.57
CA HIS A 88 10.94 -1.74 -0.54
C HIS A 88 10.22 -0.40 -0.41
N GLU A 89 8.97 -0.43 0.02
CA GLU A 89 8.15 0.77 0.21
C GLU A 89 8.69 1.63 1.36
N ILE A 90 9.03 1.02 2.49
CA ILE A 90 9.67 1.72 3.61
C ILE A 90 10.97 2.40 3.16
N LYS A 91 11.85 1.68 2.45
CA LYS A 91 13.08 2.26 1.92
C LYS A 91 12.82 3.46 1.00
N ARG A 92 11.83 3.35 0.11
CA ARG A 92 11.42 4.43 -0.79
C ARG A 92 10.98 5.67 -0.02
N HIS A 93 10.14 5.50 1.00
CA HIS A 93 9.65 6.60 1.82
C HIS A 93 10.76 7.25 2.66
N LEU A 94 11.70 6.46 3.21
CA LEU A 94 12.87 6.99 3.90
C LEU A 94 13.76 7.83 2.97
N LEU A 95 13.93 7.41 1.70
CA LEU A 95 14.67 8.20 0.69
C LEU A 95 13.95 9.51 0.35
N LEU A 96 12.62 9.47 0.21
CA LEU A 96 11.81 10.67 -0.01
C LEU A 96 11.93 11.64 1.18
N GLY A 97 11.87 11.12 2.41
CA GLY A 97 12.08 11.91 3.63
C GLY A 97 13.44 12.59 3.66
N ARG A 98 14.52 11.88 3.30
CA ARG A 98 15.86 12.47 3.16
C ARG A 98 15.90 13.59 2.13
N LYS A 99 15.24 13.42 0.99
CA LYS A 99 15.15 14.47 -0.04
C LYS A 99 14.42 15.71 0.50
N VAL A 100 13.34 15.52 1.25
CA VAL A 100 12.63 16.65 1.88
C VAL A 100 13.52 17.35 2.91
N MET A 101 14.27 16.61 3.75
CA MET A 101 15.25 17.18 4.68
C MET A 101 16.29 18.02 3.96
N THR A 102 16.86 17.52 2.86
CA THR A 102 17.82 18.28 2.05
C THR A 102 17.22 19.58 1.51
N ASN A 103 15.96 19.57 1.10
CA ASN A 103 15.26 20.78 0.65
C ASN A 103 15.04 21.81 1.78
N LEU A 104 15.05 21.37 3.03
CA LEU A 104 14.92 22.24 4.21
C LEU A 104 16.27 22.70 4.76
N ASP A 105 17.40 22.28 4.18
CA ASP A 105 18.74 22.49 4.72
C ASP A 105 19.06 23.97 4.99
N SER A 106 18.68 24.89 4.09
CA SER A 106 18.88 26.33 4.26
C SER A 106 18.15 26.88 5.49
N ILE A 107 16.92 26.40 5.72
CA ILE A 107 16.09 26.80 6.86
C ILE A 107 16.65 26.20 8.17
N LEU A 108 17.03 24.92 8.12
CA LEU A 108 17.54 24.20 9.28
C LEU A 108 18.91 24.71 9.74
N LYS A 109 19.74 25.24 8.82
CA LYS A 109 21.03 25.88 9.13
C LYS A 109 20.91 27.36 9.55
N SER A 110 19.78 28.01 9.30
CA SER A 110 19.60 29.41 9.71
C SER A 110 19.73 29.57 11.23
N ARG A 111 20.44 30.62 11.67
CA ARG A 111 20.57 30.98 13.07
C ARG A 111 19.38 31.78 13.60
N ASP A 112 18.60 32.39 12.70
CA ASP A 112 17.45 33.21 13.05
C ASP A 112 16.21 32.40 13.45
N ILE A 113 16.22 31.08 13.16
CA ILE A 113 15.11 30.18 13.44
C ILE A 113 15.42 29.36 14.69
N THR A 114 14.51 29.40 15.65
CA THR A 114 14.68 28.69 16.92
C THR A 114 14.61 27.18 16.75
N LEU A 115 15.29 26.46 17.64
CA LEU A 115 15.28 24.97 17.59
C LEU A 115 13.86 24.36 17.66
N PRO A 116 12.95 24.82 18.54
CA PRO A 116 11.57 24.32 18.56
C PRO A 116 10.86 24.49 17.21
N THR A 117 11.06 25.62 16.53
CA THR A 117 10.48 25.87 15.20
C THR A 117 11.03 24.91 14.16
N LYS A 118 12.34 24.63 14.17
CA LYS A 118 12.98 23.63 13.29
C LYS A 118 12.40 22.24 13.50
N VAL A 119 12.26 21.81 14.76
CA VAL A 119 11.66 20.51 15.11
C VAL A 119 10.20 20.43 14.64
N CYS A 120 9.43 21.51 14.85
CA CYS A 120 8.05 21.57 14.35
C CYS A 120 8.00 21.44 12.82
N LEU A 121 8.89 22.13 12.10
CA LEU A 121 8.98 22.08 10.64
C LEU A 121 9.30 20.64 10.14
N VAL A 122 10.27 19.97 10.76
CA VAL A 122 10.62 18.57 10.43
C VAL A 122 9.42 17.65 10.66
N LYS A 123 8.76 17.78 11.83
CA LYS A 123 7.56 16.98 12.13
C LYS A 123 6.42 17.22 11.13
N ALA A 124 6.20 18.45 10.71
CA ALA A 124 5.11 18.82 9.82
C ALA A 124 5.38 18.48 8.33
N ARG A 125 6.65 18.42 7.91
CA ARG A 125 7.01 18.29 6.49
C ARG A 125 7.65 16.94 6.15
N VAL A 126 8.48 16.39 7.02
CA VAL A 126 9.26 15.18 6.75
C VAL A 126 8.49 13.94 7.18
N PHE A 127 7.97 13.90 8.40
CA PHE A 127 7.29 12.72 8.93
C PHE A 127 6.05 12.31 8.13
N PRO A 128 5.16 13.22 7.64
CA PRO A 128 4.03 12.83 6.82
C PRO A 128 4.45 12.14 5.50
N VAL A 129 5.59 12.54 4.91
CA VAL A 129 6.13 11.91 3.70
C VAL A 129 6.66 10.52 4.01
N VAL A 130 7.37 10.36 5.13
CA VAL A 130 7.96 9.07 5.53
C VAL A 130 6.88 8.07 5.95
N MET A 131 5.86 8.52 6.67
CA MET A 131 4.81 7.66 7.23
C MET A 131 3.59 7.54 6.31
N TYR A 132 3.63 8.07 5.10
CA TYR A 132 2.53 7.97 4.16
C TYR A 132 2.24 6.50 3.79
N GLY A 133 1.00 6.06 3.98
CA GLY A 133 0.57 4.68 3.71
C GLY A 133 1.05 3.64 4.72
N CYS A 134 1.63 4.07 5.87
CA CYS A 134 2.17 3.16 6.89
C CYS A 134 1.10 2.25 7.52
N GLU A 135 -0.17 2.57 7.40
CA GLU A 135 -1.29 1.73 7.86
C GLU A 135 -1.37 0.39 7.13
N SER A 136 -0.75 0.30 5.93
CA SER A 136 -0.69 -0.93 5.14
C SER A 136 0.60 -1.75 5.39
N TRP A 137 1.54 -1.23 6.19
CA TRP A 137 2.84 -1.86 6.36
C TRP A 137 2.83 -2.95 7.42
N THR A 138 3.36 -4.12 7.06
CA THR A 138 3.75 -5.15 8.01
C THR A 138 5.19 -4.93 8.43
N VAL A 139 5.39 -4.09 9.47
CA VAL A 139 6.73 -3.64 9.86
C VAL A 139 7.47 -4.74 10.63
N LYS A 140 8.50 -5.32 9.99
CA LYS A 140 9.43 -6.26 10.63
C LYS A 140 10.43 -5.51 11.51
N LYS A 141 11.10 -6.22 12.43
CA LYS A 141 12.08 -5.63 13.36
C LYS A 141 13.23 -4.88 12.65
N ALA A 142 13.65 -5.36 11.48
CA ALA A 142 14.70 -4.72 10.69
C ALA A 142 14.24 -3.37 10.10
N GLU A 143 13.01 -3.31 9.59
CA GLU A 143 12.42 -2.08 9.06
C GLU A 143 12.18 -1.06 10.17
N ARG A 144 11.72 -1.50 11.34
CA ARG A 144 11.57 -0.62 12.50
C ARG A 144 12.88 0.05 12.87
N ARG A 145 13.97 -0.71 12.96
CA ARG A 145 15.29 -0.14 13.21
C ARG A 145 15.72 0.90 12.18
N ARG A 146 15.33 0.74 10.92
CA ARG A 146 15.62 1.72 9.86
C ARG A 146 14.83 3.00 10.04
N ILE A 147 13.56 2.89 10.44
CA ILE A 147 12.69 4.04 10.73
C ILE A 147 13.24 4.80 11.94
N ASP A 148 13.56 4.08 13.02
CA ASP A 148 14.14 4.66 14.24
C ASP A 148 15.47 5.36 13.94
N ALA A 149 16.35 4.74 13.14
CA ALA A 149 17.61 5.34 12.71
C ALA A 149 17.41 6.61 11.86
N PHE A 150 16.38 6.64 11.03
CA PHE A 150 16.02 7.84 10.27
C PHE A 150 15.51 8.95 11.18
N GLU A 151 14.68 8.62 12.16
CA GLU A 151 14.17 9.59 13.14
C GLU A 151 15.31 10.23 13.94
N LEU A 152 16.28 9.42 14.38
CA LEU A 152 17.49 9.92 15.07
C LEU A 152 18.39 10.79 14.19
N TRP A 153 18.39 10.51 12.87
CA TRP A 153 19.16 11.32 11.93
C TRP A 153 18.52 12.69 11.66
N CYS A 154 17.19 12.80 11.72
CA CYS A 154 16.47 14.06 11.54
C CYS A 154 16.73 15.07 12.67
#